data_8c5eb40d3664dc5492c732d4302e8603
#
_entry.id   8c5eb40d3664dc5492c732d4302e8603
#
_cell.length_a   1.000
_cell.length_b   1.000
_cell.length_c   1.000
_cell.angle_alpha   90.00
_cell.angle_beta   90.00
_cell.angle_gamma   90.00
#
_symmetry.space_group_name_H-M   'P 1'
#
loop_
_entity.id
_entity.type
_entity.pdbx_description
1 polymer ?
#
loop_
_entity_poly.entity_id
_entity_poly.type
_entity_poly.pdbx_seq_one_letter_code
_entity_poly.pdbx_strand_id
1 'polypeptide(L)' 'QGAGIGRQLLDRLIEHAKSQGVHVMVACIDANNDGSRVLHERVGFVQTGLMPQVGRKFGRWLDLLIMQKTLNATPDDA' A
#
# COMPACT_ATOMS: atom_id res chain seq x y z
N GLN A 1 11.55 -0.76 -16.04
CA GLN A 1 10.45 -1.26 -16.71
C GLN A 1 9.27 -1.48 -15.79
N GLY A 2 9.17 -2.58 -15.13
CA GLY A 2 8.02 -2.81 -14.27
C GLY A 2 7.81 -1.74 -13.20
N ALA A 3 8.89 -1.18 -12.66
CA ALA A 3 8.80 -0.18 -11.60
C ALA A 3 8.10 1.10 -12.07
N GLY A 4 8.36 1.54 -13.31
CA GLY A 4 7.71 2.72 -13.85
C GLY A 4 6.23 2.51 -14.07
N ILE A 5 5.85 1.34 -14.58
CA ILE A 5 4.45 0.99 -14.80
C ILE A 5 3.72 0.85 -13.46
N GLY A 6 4.34 0.19 -12.49
CA GLY A 6 3.76 0.03 -11.17
C GLY A 6 3.52 1.37 -10.48
N ARG A 7 4.46 2.30 -10.61
CA ARG A 7 4.33 3.64 -10.06
C ARG A 7 3.15 4.38 -10.69
N GLN A 8 3.01 4.31 -12.01
CA GLN A 8 1.92 4.97 -12.71
C GLN A 8 0.56 4.42 -12.31
N LEU A 9 0.45 3.09 -12.21
CA LEU A 9 -0.81 2.48 -11.80
C LEU A 9 -1.17 2.86 -10.37
N LEU A 10 -0.19 2.84 -9.47
CA LEU A 10 -0.43 3.19 -8.07
C LEU A 10 -0.84 4.66 -7.94
N ASP A 11 -0.17 5.55 -8.67
CA ASP A 11 -0.53 6.97 -8.67
C ASP A 11 -1.98 7.17 -9.13
N ARG A 12 -2.41 6.45 -10.16
CA ARG A 12 -3.78 6.55 -10.66
C ARG A 12 -4.80 6.03 -9.65
N LEU A 13 -4.48 4.92 -8.99
CA LEU A 13 -5.35 4.38 -7.95
C LEU A 13 -5.50 5.37 -6.80
N ILE A 14 -4.41 5.99 -6.39
CA ILE A 14 -4.42 6.99 -5.32
C ILE A 14 -5.29 8.18 -5.73
N GLU A 15 -5.10 8.70 -6.94
CA GLU A 15 -5.88 9.84 -7.43
C GLU A 15 -7.37 9.50 -7.51
N HIS A 16 -7.70 8.33 -8.00
CA HIS A 16 -9.09 7.91 -8.08
C HIS A 16 -9.73 7.79 -6.70
N ALA A 17 -9.06 7.10 -5.78
CA ALA A 17 -9.56 6.94 -4.42
C ALA A 17 -9.71 8.30 -3.73
N LYS A 18 -8.75 9.19 -3.93
CA LYS A 18 -8.80 10.53 -3.37
C LYS A 18 -10.01 11.30 -3.90
N SER A 19 -10.29 11.19 -5.20
CA SER A 19 -11.42 11.87 -5.81
C SER A 19 -12.76 11.34 -5.32
N GLN A 20 -12.79 10.10 -4.83
CA GLN A 20 -13.99 9.48 -4.29
C GLN A 20 -14.17 9.75 -2.79
N GLY A 21 -13.32 10.57 -2.19
CA GLY A 21 -13.43 10.92 -0.78
C GLY A 21 -12.89 9.87 0.18
N VAL A 22 -12.11 8.91 -0.30
CA VAL A 22 -11.52 7.88 0.57
C VAL A 22 -10.57 8.57 1.55
N HIS A 23 -10.72 8.26 2.83
CA HIS A 23 -9.87 8.84 3.87
C HIS A 23 -8.50 8.18 3.90
N VAL A 24 -8.44 6.86 3.97
CA VAL A 24 -7.19 6.11 4.09
C VAL A 24 -7.18 4.97 3.07
N MET A 25 -6.05 4.80 2.39
CA MET A 25 -5.82 3.66 1.52
C MET A 25 -4.85 2.71 2.21
N VAL A 26 -5.17 1.42 2.20
CA VAL A 26 -4.36 0.37 2.82
C VAL A 26 -3.78 -0.52 1.74
N ALA A 27 -2.51 -0.87 1.86
CA ALA A 27 -1.85 -1.83 1.00
C ALA A 27 -1.28 -2.96 1.85
N CYS A 28 -1.46 -4.19 1.38
CA CYS A 28 -0.84 -5.36 2.00
C CYS A 28 0.16 -5.93 1.01
N ILE A 29 1.42 -6.00 1.39
CA ILE A 29 2.49 -6.44 0.49
C ILE A 29 3.33 -7.51 1.16
N ASP A 30 3.93 -8.38 0.34
CA ASP A 30 4.89 -9.37 0.82
C ASP A 30 6.02 -8.64 1.53
N ALA A 31 6.25 -8.96 2.81
CA ALA A 31 7.26 -8.28 3.61
C ALA A 31 8.67 -8.44 3.04
N ASN A 32 8.89 -9.47 2.21
CA ASN A 32 10.19 -9.69 1.56
C ASN A 32 10.33 -8.98 0.22
N ASN A 33 9.29 -8.29 -0.24
CA ASN A 33 9.34 -7.58 -1.50
C ASN A 33 9.78 -6.12 -1.27
N ASP A 34 11.10 -5.92 -1.22
CA ASP A 34 11.66 -4.59 -0.97
C ASP A 34 11.27 -3.59 -2.06
N GLY A 35 11.18 -4.03 -3.31
CA GLY A 35 10.79 -3.14 -4.40
C GLY A 35 9.40 -2.57 -4.21
N SER A 36 8.46 -3.41 -3.81
CA SER A 36 7.09 -2.97 -3.55
C SER A 36 7.03 -2.05 -2.34
N ARG A 37 7.75 -2.38 -1.27
CA ARG A 37 7.79 -1.55 -0.08
C ARG A 37 8.33 -0.15 -0.40
N VAL A 38 9.45 -0.08 -1.12
CA VAL A 38 10.06 1.19 -1.50
C VAL A 38 9.12 2.00 -2.40
N LEU A 39 8.45 1.34 -3.35
CA LEU A 39 7.49 2.00 -4.23
C LEU A 39 6.38 2.68 -3.42
N HIS A 40 5.80 1.95 -2.47
CA HIS A 40 4.73 2.49 -1.64
C HIS A 40 5.22 3.63 -0.75
N GLU A 41 6.42 3.49 -0.18
CA GLU A 41 7.01 4.57 0.62
C GLU A 41 7.20 5.84 -0.19
N ARG A 42 7.63 5.70 -1.44
CA ARG A 42 7.89 6.86 -2.31
C ARG A 42 6.63 7.62 -2.67
N VAL A 43 5.47 6.96 -2.68
CA VAL A 43 4.21 7.64 -2.95
C VAL A 43 3.48 8.02 -1.66
N GLY A 44 4.12 7.88 -0.51
CA GLY A 44 3.62 8.41 0.75
C GLY A 44 2.97 7.42 1.70
N PHE A 45 3.04 6.12 1.41
CA PHE A 45 2.56 5.12 2.36
C PHE A 45 3.54 4.97 3.51
N VAL A 46 3.01 4.69 4.69
CA VAL A 46 3.82 4.39 5.88
C VAL A 46 3.46 3.00 6.40
N GLN A 47 4.45 2.33 6.97
CA GLN A 47 4.26 1.02 7.55
C GLN A 47 3.46 1.14 8.85
N THR A 48 2.38 0.38 8.98
CA THR A 48 1.53 0.42 10.16
C THR A 48 1.37 -0.93 10.84
N GLY A 49 1.77 -2.01 10.19
CA GLY A 49 1.66 -3.32 10.81
C GLY A 49 2.32 -4.42 10.03
N LEU A 50 2.38 -5.58 10.65
CA LEU A 50 2.94 -6.80 10.06
C LEU A 50 2.08 -7.97 10.51
N MET A 51 1.68 -8.80 9.55
CA MET A 51 0.95 -10.04 9.82
C MET A 51 1.85 -11.21 9.47
N PRO A 52 2.41 -11.91 10.46
CA PRO A 52 3.33 -13.01 10.17
C PRO A 52 2.57 -14.24 9.69
N GLN A 53 3.13 -14.90 8.68
CA GLN A 53 2.71 -16.22 8.20
C GLN A 53 1.23 -16.31 7.82
N VAL A 54 0.69 -15.25 7.22
CA VAL A 54 -0.72 -15.24 6.80
C VAL A 54 -0.90 -15.60 5.33
N GLY A 55 0.16 -15.66 4.55
CA GLY A 55 0.10 -16.05 3.15
C GLY A 55 0.99 -17.25 2.88
N ARG A 56 0.74 -17.92 1.75
CA ARG A 56 1.58 -19.02 1.32
C ARG A 56 1.81 -18.93 -0.18
N LYS A 57 3.07 -19.04 -0.59
CA LYS A 57 3.45 -18.92 -1.99
C LYS A 57 4.70 -19.74 -2.24
N PHE A 58 4.68 -20.56 -3.29
CA PHE A 58 5.81 -21.37 -3.67
C PHE A 58 6.34 -22.24 -2.52
N GLY A 59 5.42 -22.79 -1.72
CA GLY A 59 5.78 -23.66 -0.60
C GLY A 59 6.35 -22.95 0.61
N ARG A 60 6.33 -21.61 0.64
CA ARG A 60 6.83 -20.82 1.78
C ARG A 60 5.70 -20.05 2.43
N TRP A 61 5.80 -19.88 3.73
CA TRP A 61 4.93 -18.94 4.43
C TRP A 61 5.40 -17.52 4.18
N LEU A 62 4.45 -16.60 4.04
CA LEU A 62 4.73 -15.20 3.79
C LEU A 62 4.20 -14.36 4.93
N ASP A 63 5.00 -13.37 5.30
CA ASP A 63 4.53 -12.30 6.17
C ASP A 63 3.98 -11.18 5.29
N LEU A 64 2.87 -10.56 5.69
CA LEU A 64 2.32 -9.42 4.99
C LEU A 64 2.58 -8.14 5.75
N LEU A 65 3.16 -7.19 5.06
CA LEU A 65 3.41 -5.85 5.58
C LEU A 65 2.19 -5.00 5.28
N ILE A 66 1.66 -4.33 6.29
CA ILE A 66 0.53 -3.42 6.13
C ILE A 66 1.05 -2.00 6.03
N MET A 67 0.65 -1.29 4.99
CA MET A 67 1.03 0.10 4.78
C MET A 67 -0.21 0.94 4.55
N GLN A 68 -0.17 2.20 4.96
CA GLN A 68 -1.31 3.09 4.84
C GLN A 68 -0.89 4.46 4.32
N LYS A 69 -1.81 5.09 3.60
CA LYS A 69 -1.66 6.47 3.17
C LYS A 69 -2.97 7.20 3.40
N THR A 70 -2.91 8.31 4.12
CA THR A 70 -4.07 9.18 4.28
C THR A 70 -4.23 10.02 3.01
N LEU A 71 -5.41 9.95 2.41
CA LEU A 71 -5.70 10.64 1.15
C LEU A 71 -6.48 11.92 1.34
N ASN A 72 -7.44 11.90 2.27
CA ASN A 72 -8.29 13.05 2.55
C ASN A 72 -8.40 13.23 4.06
N ALA A 73 -8.49 14.47 4.49
CA ALA A 73 -8.64 14.78 5.91
C ALA A 73 -9.96 14.21 6.43
N THR A 74 -9.99 13.86 7.72
CA THR A 74 -11.23 13.46 8.37
C THR A 74 -12.14 14.69 8.46
N PRO A 75 -13.42 14.56 8.05
CA PRO A 75 -14.36 15.68 8.23
C PRO A 75 -14.48 16.07 9.70
N ASP A 76 -14.69 17.36 9.95
CA ASP A 76 -14.74 17.87 11.30
C ASP A 76 -15.85 17.26 12.15
N ASP A 77 -16.94 16.85 11.51
CA ASP A 77 -18.09 16.26 12.20
C ASP A 77 -18.11 14.74 12.17
N ALA A 78 -17.01 14.12 11.73
CA ALA A 78 -16.95 12.67 11.61
C ALA A 78 -16.82 11.99 12.97
#